data_d4075f53770bb294ec968227036e4257
#
_entry.id   d4075f53770bb294ec968227036e4257
#
_cell.length_a   1.000
_cell.length_b   1.000
_cell.length_c   1.000
_cell.angle_alpha   90.00
_cell.angle_beta   90.00
_cell.angle_gamma   90.00
#
_symmetry.space_group_name_H-M   'P 1'
#
loop_
_entity.id
_entity.type
_entity.pdbx_description
1 polymer ?
#
loop_
_entity_poly.entity_id
_entity_poly.type
_entity_poly.pdbx_seq_one_letter_code
_entity_poly.pdbx_strand_id
1 'polypeptide(L)'
;MLTVDQVKHHCNIEQDFTEDDDWIEARIKAAARYVENYTRRTLFESANDPLYLANPDRLLYGEDIETAMLMLIAHWYNNREAVATGISATTLDFAVEAFLQPYRIYGV
;
A
#
# COMPACT_ATOMS: atom_id res chain seq x y z
N MET A 1 -4.17 -6.05 -8.65
CA MET A 1 -3.74 -5.21 -7.53
C MET A 1 -4.94 -4.89 -6.65
N LEU A 2 -4.73 -4.22 -5.55
CA LEU A 2 -5.77 -3.89 -4.58
C LEU A 2 -6.92 -3.09 -5.23
N THR A 3 -8.16 -3.47 -4.91
CA THR A 3 -9.35 -2.82 -5.45
C THR A 3 -10.08 -2.04 -4.35
N VAL A 4 -10.95 -1.11 -4.77
CA VAL A 4 -11.79 -0.35 -3.84
C VAL A 4 -12.65 -1.29 -2.99
N ASP A 5 -13.20 -2.35 -3.59
CA ASP A 5 -14.03 -3.32 -2.86
C ASP A 5 -13.24 -4.05 -1.77
N GLN A 6 -12.00 -4.42 -2.04
CA GLN A 6 -11.13 -5.06 -1.05
C GLN A 6 -10.84 -4.11 0.12
N VAL A 7 -10.58 -2.84 -0.17
CA VAL A 7 -10.35 -1.84 0.88
C VAL A 7 -11.59 -1.65 1.72
N LYS A 8 -12.76 -1.56 1.10
CA LYS A 8 -14.02 -1.42 1.84
C LYS A 8 -14.25 -2.61 2.78
N HIS A 9 -14.01 -3.82 2.29
CA HIS A 9 -14.14 -5.02 3.12
C HIS A 9 -13.19 -4.97 4.32
N HIS A 10 -11.94 -4.62 4.10
CA HIS A 10 -10.93 -4.56 5.15
C HIS A 10 -11.26 -3.49 6.20
N CYS A 11 -11.77 -2.34 5.77
CA CYS A 11 -12.08 -1.21 6.65
C CYS A 11 -13.50 -1.26 7.22
N ASN A 12 -14.26 -2.31 6.96
CA ASN A 12 -15.65 -2.46 7.38
C ASN A 12 -16.56 -1.36 6.82
N ILE A 13 -16.31 -0.94 5.61
CA ILE A 13 -17.13 0.03 4.89
C ILE A 13 -18.14 -0.74 4.04
N GLU A 14 -19.40 -0.31 4.07
CA GLU A 14 -20.44 -0.94 3.26
C GLU A 14 -20.17 -0.76 1.77
N GLN A 15 -20.38 -1.83 0.99
CA GLN A 15 -20.10 -1.79 -0.44
C GLN A 15 -20.97 -0.76 -1.18
N ASP A 16 -22.18 -0.50 -0.68
CA ASP A 16 -23.09 0.48 -1.27
C ASP A 16 -22.67 1.91 -1.03
N PHE A 17 -21.79 2.15 -0.08
CA PHE A 17 -21.33 3.49 0.26
C PHE A 17 -20.26 3.91 -0.74
N THR A 18 -20.58 4.86 -1.60
CA THR A 18 -19.70 5.25 -2.70
C THR A 18 -19.07 6.63 -2.52
N GLU A 19 -19.40 7.35 -1.47
CA GLU A 19 -18.89 8.71 -1.25
C GLU A 19 -17.39 8.78 -1.10
N ASP A 20 -16.75 7.74 -0.58
CA ASP A 20 -15.31 7.70 -0.37
C ASP A 20 -14.55 6.99 -1.49
N ASP A 21 -15.20 6.56 -2.56
CA ASP A 21 -14.55 5.75 -3.61
C ASP A 21 -13.35 6.46 -4.24
N ASP A 22 -13.49 7.74 -4.57
CA ASP A 22 -12.39 8.49 -5.17
C ASP A 22 -11.22 8.65 -4.19
N TRP A 23 -11.53 8.90 -2.92
CA TRP A 23 -10.51 8.98 -1.88
C TRP A 23 -9.77 7.66 -1.75
N ILE A 24 -10.51 6.54 -1.72
CA ILE A 24 -9.94 5.21 -1.61
C ILE A 24 -9.03 4.91 -2.81
N GLU A 25 -9.47 5.22 -4.02
CA GLU A 25 -8.65 5.01 -5.21
C GLU A 25 -7.34 5.80 -5.14
N ALA A 26 -7.41 7.05 -4.69
CA ALA A 26 -6.21 7.87 -4.53
C ALA A 26 -5.27 7.27 -3.49
N ARG A 27 -5.80 6.70 -2.41
CA ARG A 27 -4.98 6.09 -1.37
C ARG A 27 -4.37 4.77 -1.81
N ILE A 28 -5.06 4.01 -2.64
CA ILE A 28 -4.46 2.80 -3.22
C ILE A 28 -3.22 3.16 -4.03
N LYS A 29 -3.30 4.19 -4.85
CA LYS A 29 -2.15 4.67 -5.62
C LYS A 29 -1.04 5.18 -4.71
N ALA A 30 -1.40 5.92 -3.66
CA ALA A 30 -0.42 6.43 -2.70
C ALA A 30 0.27 5.31 -1.94
N ALA A 31 -0.48 4.26 -1.56
CA ALA A 31 0.11 3.10 -0.89
C ALA A 31 1.08 2.36 -1.80
N ALA A 32 0.74 2.20 -3.08
CA ALA A 32 1.64 1.59 -4.05
C ALA A 32 2.93 2.41 -4.19
N ARG A 33 2.81 3.73 -4.23
CA ARG A 33 4.00 4.62 -4.28
C ARG A 33 4.83 4.51 -3.01
N TYR A 34 4.18 4.39 -1.86
CA TYR A 34 4.90 4.18 -0.61
C TYR A 34 5.75 2.92 -0.67
N VAL A 35 5.16 1.82 -1.16
CA VAL A 35 5.88 0.56 -1.31
C VAL A 35 7.08 0.72 -2.24
N GLU A 36 6.88 1.35 -3.39
CA GLU A 36 7.96 1.58 -4.34
C GLU A 36 9.08 2.45 -3.76
N ASN A 37 8.70 3.52 -3.07
CA ASN A 37 9.68 4.44 -2.50
C ASN A 37 10.47 3.80 -1.36
N TYR A 38 9.79 3.02 -0.52
CA TYR A 38 10.46 2.37 0.60
C TYR A 38 11.39 1.25 0.13
N THR A 39 10.91 0.40 -0.78
CA THR A 39 11.70 -0.74 -1.27
C THR A 39 12.72 -0.35 -2.33
N ARG A 40 12.55 0.80 -2.97
CA ARG A 40 13.33 1.26 -4.12
C ARG A 40 13.19 0.32 -5.31
N ARG A 41 12.02 -0.30 -5.42
CA ARG A 41 11.69 -1.21 -6.50
C ARG A 41 10.48 -0.71 -7.28
N THR A 42 10.32 -1.19 -8.49
CA THR A 42 9.14 -0.93 -9.30
C THR A 42 8.15 -2.07 -9.10
N LEU A 43 6.92 -1.72 -8.69
CA LEU A 43 5.88 -2.69 -8.39
C LEU A 43 5.13 -3.11 -9.65
N PHE A 44 5.03 -4.42 -9.88
CA PHE A 44 4.29 -5.00 -11.01
C PHE A 44 3.18 -5.89 -10.49
N GLU A 45 2.02 -5.85 -11.14
CA GLU A 45 0.89 -6.69 -10.77
C GLU A 45 1.10 -8.14 -11.19
N SER A 46 1.80 -8.38 -12.29
CA SER A 46 1.94 -9.71 -12.87
C SER A 46 3.34 -9.88 -13.47
N ALA A 47 3.87 -11.08 -13.34
CA ALA A 47 5.12 -11.47 -13.98
C ALA A 47 4.99 -11.53 -15.51
N ASN A 48 3.76 -11.51 -16.03
CA ASN A 48 3.50 -11.50 -17.47
C ASN A 48 3.62 -10.12 -18.11
N ASP A 49 3.78 -9.07 -17.30
CA ASP A 49 4.02 -7.72 -17.83
C ASP A 49 5.32 -7.72 -18.66
N PRO A 50 5.28 -7.20 -19.90
CA PRO A 50 6.47 -7.20 -20.74
C PRO A 50 7.69 -6.49 -20.14
N LEU A 51 7.44 -5.51 -19.25
CA LEU A 51 8.50 -4.75 -18.60
C LEU A 51 9.04 -5.42 -17.35
N TYR A 52 8.37 -6.47 -16.85
CA TYR A 52 8.73 -7.11 -15.58
C TYR A 52 10.15 -7.69 -15.63
N LEU A 53 10.43 -8.54 -16.60
CA LEU A 53 11.74 -9.17 -16.70
C LEU A 53 12.83 -8.19 -17.12
N ALA A 54 12.46 -7.11 -17.80
CA ALA A 54 13.40 -6.10 -18.24
C ALA A 54 13.84 -5.15 -17.13
N ASN A 55 13.11 -5.09 -16.02
CA ASN A 55 13.41 -4.19 -14.92
C ASN A 55 14.23 -4.92 -13.85
N PRO A 56 15.49 -4.53 -13.60
CA PRO A 56 16.30 -5.19 -12.57
C PRO A 56 15.80 -4.98 -11.16
N ASP A 57 15.03 -3.91 -10.92
CA ASP A 57 14.48 -3.57 -9.61
C ASP A 57 13.00 -3.95 -9.49
N ARG A 58 12.57 -4.98 -10.20
CA ARG A 58 11.19 -5.42 -10.19
C ARG A 58 10.78 -6.00 -8.85
N LEU A 59 9.52 -5.72 -8.49
CA LEU A 59 8.88 -6.29 -7.30
C LEU A 59 7.50 -6.78 -7.73
N LEU A 60 7.23 -8.06 -7.52
CA LEU A 60 5.94 -8.64 -7.87
C LEU A 60 4.95 -8.43 -6.73
N TYR A 61 3.75 -7.94 -7.05
CA TYR A 61 2.65 -7.79 -6.10
C TYR A 61 2.28 -9.16 -5.52
N GLY A 62 2.13 -9.22 -4.21
CA GLY A 62 1.78 -10.45 -3.50
C GLY A 62 1.03 -10.13 -2.22
N GLU A 63 0.71 -11.17 -1.46
CA GLU A 63 -0.11 -11.02 -0.25
C GLU A 63 0.54 -10.15 0.82
N ASP A 64 1.84 -10.23 0.98
CA ASP A 64 2.57 -9.41 1.95
C ASP A 64 2.56 -7.93 1.56
N ILE A 65 2.73 -7.64 0.27
CA ILE A 65 2.63 -6.27 -0.25
C ILE A 65 1.21 -5.76 -0.09
N GLU A 66 0.22 -6.58 -0.40
CA GLU A 66 -1.18 -6.24 -0.23
C GLU A 66 -1.50 -5.92 1.23
N THR A 67 -1.02 -6.73 2.16
CA THR A 67 -1.23 -6.51 3.59
C THR A 67 -0.63 -5.19 4.03
N ALA A 68 0.58 -4.88 3.61
CA ALA A 68 1.21 -3.60 3.94
C ALA A 68 0.41 -2.42 3.41
N MET A 69 -0.08 -2.52 2.18
CA MET A 69 -0.90 -1.46 1.58
C MET A 69 -2.22 -1.29 2.33
N LEU A 70 -2.88 -2.40 2.69
CA LEU A 70 -4.13 -2.33 3.45
C LEU A 70 -3.94 -1.70 4.82
N MET A 71 -2.85 -2.00 5.51
CA MET A 71 -2.52 -1.38 6.79
C MET A 71 -2.36 0.13 6.66
N LEU A 72 -1.67 0.58 5.63
CA LEU A 72 -1.49 2.01 5.37
C LEU A 72 -2.83 2.69 5.09
N ILE A 73 -3.63 2.11 4.21
CA ILE A 73 -4.90 2.70 3.81
C ILE A 73 -5.87 2.76 4.98
N ALA A 74 -5.95 1.68 5.78
CA ALA A 74 -6.82 1.65 6.95
C ALA A 74 -6.41 2.71 7.97
N HIS A 75 -5.12 2.88 8.18
CA HIS A 75 -4.62 3.94 9.07
C HIS A 75 -5.01 5.32 8.56
N TRP A 76 -4.80 5.59 7.28
CA TRP A 76 -5.17 6.87 6.68
C TRP A 76 -6.68 7.11 6.76
N TYR A 77 -7.48 6.06 6.52
CA TYR A 77 -8.92 6.17 6.57
C TYR A 77 -9.42 6.53 7.98
N ASN A 78 -8.88 5.87 8.99
CA ASN A 78 -9.28 6.09 10.37
C ASN A 78 -8.75 7.39 10.95
N ASN A 79 -7.74 7.99 10.34
CA ASN A 79 -7.05 9.17 10.86
C ASN A 79 -7.01 10.33 9.88
N ARG A 80 -8.01 10.42 8.98
CA ARG A 80 -8.04 11.47 7.96
C ARG A 80 -7.94 12.88 8.52
N GLU A 81 -8.57 13.10 9.68
CA GLU A 81 -8.61 14.43 10.31
C GLU A 81 -7.57 14.59 11.41
N ALA A 82 -6.94 13.52 11.81
CA ALA A 82 -6.00 13.50 12.93
C ALA A 82 -4.55 13.52 12.49
N VAL A 83 -4.29 13.98 11.30
CA VAL A 83 -2.94 13.99 10.73
C VAL A 83 -1.94 14.73 11.63
N ALA A 84 -2.41 15.75 12.33
CA ALA A 84 -1.54 16.56 13.17
C ALA A 84 -1.13 15.88 14.49
N THR A 85 -1.82 14.85 14.92
CA THR A 85 -1.53 14.22 16.21
C THR A 85 -0.34 13.26 16.17
N GLY A 86 -0.15 12.55 15.08
CA GLY A 86 1.02 11.67 14.87
C GLY A 86 1.25 10.59 15.89
N ILE A 87 0.31 10.34 16.77
CA ILE A 87 0.55 9.53 17.96
C ILE A 87 0.86 8.07 17.64
N SER A 88 0.19 7.50 16.67
CA SER A 88 0.35 6.08 16.34
C SER A 88 1.19 5.82 15.09
N ALA A 89 1.72 6.84 14.47
CA ALA A 89 2.44 6.73 13.21
C ALA A 89 3.67 5.82 13.32
N THR A 90 4.42 5.93 14.40
CA THR A 90 5.64 5.15 14.60
C THR A 90 5.36 3.65 14.66
N THR A 91 4.33 3.25 15.39
CA THR A 91 3.96 1.84 15.53
C THR A 91 3.50 1.26 14.19
N LEU A 92 2.70 2.03 13.44
CA LEU A 92 2.26 1.62 12.12
C LEU A 92 3.44 1.44 11.18
N ASP A 93 4.38 2.38 11.20
CA ASP A 93 5.55 2.33 10.33
C ASP A 93 6.35 1.05 10.57
N PHE A 94 6.57 0.67 11.82
CA PHE A 94 7.26 -0.59 12.12
C PHE A 94 6.53 -1.80 11.55
N ALA A 95 5.22 -1.85 11.70
CA ALA A 95 4.44 -2.98 11.20
C ALA A 95 4.48 -3.06 9.67
N VAL A 96 4.30 -1.94 8.99
CA VAL A 96 4.35 -1.88 7.53
C VAL A 96 5.75 -2.22 7.03
N GLU A 97 6.76 -1.65 7.63
CA GLU A 97 8.15 -1.89 7.24
C GLU A 97 8.55 -3.34 7.42
N ALA A 98 8.01 -4.03 8.43
CA ALA A 98 8.31 -5.44 8.64
C ALA A 98 7.90 -6.30 7.44
N PHE A 99 6.80 -5.96 6.76
CA PHE A 99 6.38 -6.67 5.55
C PHE A 99 7.21 -6.31 4.33
N LEU A 100 7.75 -5.10 4.27
CA LEU A 100 8.44 -4.58 3.10
C LEU A 100 9.96 -4.72 3.17
N GLN A 101 10.52 -4.84 4.37
CA GLN A 101 11.96 -4.86 4.57
C GLN A 101 12.68 -5.93 3.77
N PRO A 102 12.16 -7.17 3.64
CA PRO A 102 12.83 -8.20 2.85
C PRO A 102 13.03 -7.82 1.38
N TYR A 103 12.25 -6.89 0.88
CA TYR A 103 12.31 -6.46 -0.52
C TYR A 103 13.13 -5.20 -0.74
N ARG A 104 13.52 -4.54 0.33
CA ARG A 104 14.19 -3.24 0.23
C ARG A 104 15.61 -3.38 -0.30
N ILE A 105 15.96 -2.49 -1.24
CA ILE A 105 17.32 -2.40 -1.76
C ILE A 105 18.11 -1.45 -0.86
N TYR A 106 19.20 -1.94 -0.30
CA TYR A 106 20.06 -1.15 0.59
C TYR A 106 21.35 -0.72 -0.12
N GLY A 107 22.02 0.22 0.51
CA GLY A 107 23.41 0.46 0.21
C GLY A 107 23.71 1.39 -0.96
N VAL A 108 22.81 2.23 -1.30
CA VAL A 108 23.08 3.16 -2.40
C VAL A 108 23.17 4.60 -1.92
#